data_d9d7a9fcb81ef03cd252811dbeef382a
#
_entry.id   d9d7a9fcb81ef03cd252811dbeef382a
#
_cell.length_a   1.000
_cell.length_b   1.000
_cell.length_c   1.000
_cell.angle_alpha   90.00
_cell.angle_beta   90.00
_cell.angle_gamma   90.00
#
_symmetry.space_group_name_H-M   'P 1'
#
loop_
_entity.id
_entity.type
_entity.pdbx_description
1 polymer ?
#
loop_
_entity_poly.entity_id
_entity_poly.type
_entity_poly.pdbx_seq_one_letter_code
_entity_poly.pdbx_strand_id
1 'polypeptide(L)'
;KVLKLIMRYVHDATEAEDIAQEAFVKAYRALQSFRGDSAFYTWLYRIAINTAKNALVATKRRPMDYDLDLQDPEQYDLQSRLAESATPEALLLTDEIRDTVNRAIENLPEDLRTAIVLRELEGLSYEDIAQTMDCPVGTVRSRIFRAREAIDKKLRPIFEGGLGRPEDT
;
A
#
# COMPACT_ATOMS: atom_id res chain seq x y z
N LYS A 1 -0.04 -7.23 -9.59
CA LYS A 1 -0.87 -6.68 -8.50
C LYS A 1 -0.59 -7.37 -7.16
N VAL A 2 -0.72 -8.73 -7.07
CA VAL A 2 -0.49 -9.49 -5.82
C VAL A 2 0.92 -9.23 -5.25
N LEU A 3 1.97 -9.29 -6.07
CA LEU A 3 3.33 -9.01 -5.64
C LEU A 3 3.47 -7.60 -5.06
N LYS A 4 2.92 -6.58 -5.73
CA LYS A 4 2.93 -5.19 -5.22
C LYS A 4 2.24 -5.05 -3.87
N LEU A 5 1.13 -5.77 -3.67
CA LEU A 5 0.44 -5.80 -2.39
C LEU A 5 1.33 -6.42 -1.31
N ILE A 6 2.00 -7.53 -1.59
CA ILE A 6 2.91 -8.20 -0.65
C ILE A 6 4.11 -7.31 -0.33
N MET A 7 4.68 -6.59 -1.30
CA MET A 7 5.80 -5.66 -1.11
C MET A 7 5.47 -4.47 -0.18
N ARG A 8 4.19 -4.21 0.12
CA ARG A 8 3.78 -3.26 1.17
C ARG A 8 3.98 -3.79 2.59
N TYR A 9 4.19 -5.11 2.74
CA TYR A 9 4.42 -5.78 4.02
C TYR A 9 5.86 -6.25 4.18
N VAL A 10 6.50 -6.62 3.08
CA VAL A 10 7.83 -7.22 3.03
C VAL A 10 8.69 -6.39 2.10
N HIS A 11 9.79 -5.84 2.62
CA HIS A 11 10.65 -4.92 1.88
C HIS A 11 11.70 -5.65 1.01
N ASP A 12 12.02 -6.90 1.34
CA ASP A 12 12.92 -7.72 0.52
C ASP A 12 12.17 -8.28 -0.70
N ALA A 13 12.65 -7.97 -1.90
CA ALA A 13 12.00 -8.38 -3.15
C ALA A 13 11.96 -9.90 -3.33
N THR A 14 13.04 -10.60 -2.96
CA THR A 14 13.13 -12.06 -3.06
C THR A 14 12.14 -12.73 -2.10
N GLU A 15 12.09 -12.24 -0.85
CA GLU A 15 11.12 -12.73 0.13
C GLU A 15 9.68 -12.45 -0.31
N ALA A 16 9.42 -11.27 -0.90
CA ALA A 16 8.10 -10.93 -1.43
C ALA A 16 7.68 -11.85 -2.59
N GLU A 17 8.61 -12.22 -3.48
CA GLU A 17 8.36 -13.17 -4.56
C GLU A 17 8.07 -14.58 -4.01
N ASP A 18 8.82 -15.05 -3.05
CA ASP A 18 8.57 -16.34 -2.39
C ASP A 18 7.20 -16.39 -1.73
N ILE A 19 6.81 -15.33 -1.03
CA ILE A 19 5.48 -15.20 -0.42
C ILE A 19 4.39 -15.16 -1.49
N ALA A 20 4.62 -14.47 -2.61
CA ALA A 20 3.68 -14.43 -3.72
C ALA A 20 3.48 -15.82 -4.33
N GLN A 21 4.55 -16.57 -4.56
CA GLN A 21 4.49 -17.95 -5.04
C GLN A 21 3.70 -18.83 -4.07
N GLU A 22 3.98 -18.76 -2.77
CA GLU A 22 3.25 -19.49 -1.75
C GLU A 22 1.76 -19.12 -1.75
N ALA A 23 1.42 -17.84 -1.88
CA ALA A 23 0.05 -17.38 -1.98
C ALA A 23 -0.68 -17.95 -3.20
N PHE A 24 -0.01 -17.98 -4.37
CA PHE A 24 -0.57 -18.59 -5.58
C PHE A 24 -0.75 -20.10 -5.46
N VAL A 25 0.18 -20.80 -4.83
CA VAL A 25 0.04 -22.26 -4.57
C VAL A 25 -1.15 -22.52 -3.64
N LYS A 26 -1.32 -21.73 -2.58
CA LYS A 26 -2.48 -21.80 -1.68
C LYS A 26 -3.79 -21.51 -2.43
N ALA A 27 -3.80 -20.46 -3.26
CA ALA A 27 -4.95 -20.11 -4.08
C ALA A 27 -5.31 -21.24 -5.05
N TYR A 28 -4.34 -21.81 -5.74
CA TYR A 28 -4.56 -22.94 -6.66
C TYR A 28 -5.18 -24.13 -5.95
N ARG A 29 -4.66 -24.52 -4.78
CA ARG A 29 -5.20 -25.64 -3.97
C ARG A 29 -6.62 -25.37 -3.47
N ALA A 30 -6.93 -24.10 -3.16
CA ALA A 30 -8.24 -23.67 -2.67
C ALA A 30 -9.23 -23.31 -3.79
N LEU A 31 -8.81 -23.31 -5.06
CA LEU A 31 -9.63 -22.85 -6.19
C LEU A 31 -10.94 -23.63 -6.33
N GLN A 32 -10.92 -24.94 -6.08
CA GLN A 32 -12.12 -25.79 -6.13
C GLN A 32 -13.15 -25.41 -5.06
N SER A 33 -12.73 -24.80 -3.96
CA SER A 33 -13.59 -24.34 -2.87
C SER A 33 -14.06 -22.88 -3.04
N PHE A 34 -13.60 -22.20 -4.08
CA PHE A 34 -14.02 -20.83 -4.38
C PHE A 34 -15.47 -20.83 -4.86
N ARG A 35 -16.37 -20.25 -4.05
CA ARG A 35 -17.83 -20.28 -4.29
C ARG A 35 -18.33 -19.12 -5.14
N GLY A 36 -17.49 -18.12 -5.47
CA GLY A 36 -17.93 -16.92 -6.17
C GLY A 36 -18.71 -15.93 -5.30
N ASP A 37 -18.72 -16.10 -3.97
CA ASP A 37 -19.39 -15.19 -3.03
C ASP A 37 -18.74 -13.79 -2.98
N SER A 38 -17.53 -13.67 -3.49
CA SER A 38 -16.79 -12.42 -3.68
C SER A 38 -16.14 -12.38 -5.05
N ALA A 39 -15.67 -11.20 -5.48
CA ALA A 39 -14.82 -11.12 -6.66
C ALA A 39 -13.55 -11.98 -6.47
N PHE A 40 -13.09 -12.61 -7.56
CA PHE A 40 -11.92 -13.48 -7.52
C PHE A 40 -10.69 -12.77 -6.91
N TYR A 41 -10.45 -11.50 -7.27
CA TYR A 41 -9.34 -10.74 -6.70
C TYR A 41 -9.46 -10.47 -5.21
N THR A 42 -10.65 -10.24 -4.69
CA THR A 42 -10.90 -10.07 -3.25
C THR A 42 -10.51 -11.33 -2.49
N TRP A 43 -10.92 -12.48 -2.99
CA TRP A 43 -10.54 -13.78 -2.43
C TRP A 43 -9.03 -14.04 -2.52
N LEU A 44 -8.40 -13.75 -3.68
CA LEU A 44 -6.97 -13.93 -3.89
C LEU A 44 -6.15 -12.99 -2.98
N TYR A 45 -6.55 -11.73 -2.84
CA TYR A 45 -5.88 -10.76 -1.96
C TYR A 45 -5.95 -11.18 -0.49
N ARG A 46 -7.07 -11.76 -0.05
CA ARG A 46 -7.19 -12.32 1.29
C ARG A 46 -6.14 -13.41 1.54
N ILE A 47 -5.94 -14.31 0.58
CA ILE A 47 -4.91 -15.36 0.67
C ILE A 47 -3.51 -14.73 0.71
N ALA A 48 -3.23 -13.76 -0.17
CA ALA A 48 -1.93 -13.09 -0.25
C ALA A 48 -1.58 -12.34 1.05
N ILE A 49 -2.53 -11.56 1.58
CA ILE A 49 -2.33 -10.80 2.83
C ILE A 49 -2.10 -11.74 4.01
N ASN A 50 -2.90 -12.80 4.14
CA ASN A 50 -2.74 -13.78 5.21
C ASN A 50 -1.39 -14.51 5.11
N THR A 51 -0.93 -14.81 3.89
CA THR A 51 0.37 -15.43 3.67
C THR A 51 1.50 -14.48 4.07
N ALA A 52 1.43 -13.21 3.67
CA ALA A 52 2.41 -12.19 4.05
C ALA A 52 2.45 -11.96 5.57
N LYS A 53 1.29 -11.86 6.22
CA LYS A 53 1.22 -11.71 7.69
C LYS A 53 1.85 -12.89 8.42
N ASN A 54 1.60 -14.10 7.97
CA ASN A 54 2.18 -15.31 8.57
C ASN A 54 3.71 -15.33 8.41
N ALA A 55 4.23 -14.91 7.24
CA ALA A 55 5.65 -14.78 7.00
C ALA A 55 6.29 -13.73 7.94
N LEU A 56 5.67 -12.56 8.11
CA LEU A 56 6.15 -11.52 9.02
C LEU A 56 6.19 -12.00 10.49
N VAL A 57 5.21 -12.77 10.93
CA VAL A 57 5.22 -13.35 12.28
C VAL A 57 6.37 -14.34 12.44
N ALA A 58 6.67 -15.13 11.40
CA ALA A 58 7.81 -16.05 11.40
C ALA A 58 9.15 -15.30 11.39
N THR A 59 9.26 -14.21 10.63
CA THR A 59 10.48 -13.38 10.52
C THR A 59 10.77 -12.56 11.76
N LYS A 60 9.74 -12.04 12.45
CA LYS A 60 9.90 -11.34 13.76
C LYS A 60 10.53 -12.21 14.84
N ARG A 61 10.60 -13.52 14.64
CA ARG A 61 11.35 -14.47 15.48
C ARG A 61 12.82 -14.59 15.10
N ARG A 62 13.25 -13.92 13.99
CA ARG A 62 14.66 -13.85 13.55
C ARG A 62 14.99 -12.36 13.34
N PRO A 63 15.86 -11.75 14.16
CA PRO A 63 16.29 -10.38 13.91
C PRO A 63 17.22 -10.35 12.70
N MET A 64 16.83 -9.64 11.66
CA MET A 64 17.69 -9.27 10.53
C MET A 64 17.40 -7.83 10.12
N ASP A 65 18.45 -7.02 10.14
CA ASP A 65 18.53 -5.70 9.54
C ASP A 65 18.46 -5.82 8.01
N TYR A 66 17.52 -5.11 7.38
CA TYR A 66 17.59 -4.82 5.95
C TYR A 66 17.10 -3.41 5.66
N ASP A 67 18.06 -2.62 5.24
CA ASP A 67 17.89 -1.34 4.55
C ASP A 67 17.81 -1.68 3.05
N LEU A 68 16.68 -1.46 2.37
CA LEU A 68 16.59 -1.62 0.93
C LEU A 68 15.66 -0.59 0.30
N ASP A 69 16.28 0.19 -0.54
CA ASP A 69 15.72 1.20 -1.43
C ASP A 69 15.00 0.50 -2.61
N LEU A 70 13.67 0.55 -2.66
CA LEU A 70 12.87 -0.04 -3.74
C LEU A 70 12.35 1.05 -4.67
N GLN A 71 13.06 1.23 -5.80
CA GLN A 71 12.54 1.98 -6.94
C GLN A 71 11.59 1.09 -7.75
N ASP A 72 10.33 1.49 -7.84
CA ASP A 72 9.30 0.79 -8.60
C ASP A 72 9.32 1.20 -10.10
N PRO A 73 9.61 0.25 -11.04
CA PRO A 73 9.71 0.57 -12.47
C PRO A 73 8.41 1.06 -13.12
N GLU A 74 7.24 0.74 -12.58
CA GLU A 74 5.95 1.19 -13.16
C GLU A 74 5.59 2.66 -12.79
N GLN A 75 6.28 3.26 -11.85
CA GLN A 75 6.16 4.71 -11.59
C GLN A 75 6.72 5.57 -12.73
N TYR A 76 7.59 5.00 -13.55
CA TYR A 76 8.21 5.71 -14.68
C TYR A 76 7.21 6.11 -15.78
N ASP A 77 6.19 5.29 -16.06
CA ASP A 77 5.24 5.55 -17.16
C ASP A 77 4.23 6.66 -16.83
N LEU A 78 3.85 6.82 -15.57
CA LEU A 78 3.01 7.93 -15.13
C LEU A 78 3.80 9.24 -15.04
N GLN A 79 5.08 9.16 -14.70
CA GLN A 79 5.99 10.30 -14.61
C GLN A 79 6.27 10.91 -15.98
N SER A 80 6.45 10.09 -17.02
CA SER A 80 6.71 10.58 -18.37
C SER A 80 5.53 11.38 -18.95
N ARG A 81 4.30 10.99 -18.62
CA ARG A 81 3.07 11.69 -19.07
C ARG A 81 2.80 13.01 -18.33
N LEU A 82 3.25 13.14 -17.10
CA LEU A 82 3.12 14.36 -16.30
C LEU A 82 4.27 15.35 -16.56
N ALA A 83 5.43 14.86 -17.02
CA ALA A 83 6.61 15.68 -17.26
C ALA A 83 6.52 16.57 -18.52
N GLU A 84 5.65 16.25 -19.47
CA GLU A 84 5.55 17.02 -20.73
C GLU A 84 4.94 18.43 -20.56
N SER A 85 4.35 18.77 -19.40
CA SER A 85 3.72 20.07 -19.16
C SER A 85 4.03 20.72 -17.81
N ALA A 86 4.91 20.13 -16.98
CA ALA A 86 5.20 20.63 -15.63
C ALA A 86 6.55 21.36 -15.54
N THR A 87 6.59 22.41 -14.72
CA THR A 87 7.87 23.08 -14.40
C THR A 87 8.76 22.20 -13.53
N PRO A 88 10.10 22.40 -13.53
CA PRO A 88 11.01 21.64 -12.65
C PRO A 88 10.62 21.68 -11.18
N GLU A 89 10.13 22.84 -10.70
CA GLU A 89 9.67 23.03 -9.31
C GLU A 89 8.41 22.19 -9.02
N ALA A 90 7.46 22.12 -9.97
CA ALA A 90 6.25 21.31 -9.83
C ALA A 90 6.57 19.82 -9.83
N LEU A 91 7.57 19.38 -10.58
CA LEU A 91 8.04 17.98 -10.58
C LEU A 91 8.67 17.62 -9.24
N LEU A 92 9.56 18.45 -8.69
CA LEU A 92 10.18 18.27 -7.40
C LEU A 92 9.14 18.19 -6.27
N LEU A 93 8.16 19.08 -6.27
CA LEU A 93 7.07 19.07 -5.30
C LEU A 93 6.23 17.80 -5.41
N THR A 94 5.98 17.32 -6.63
CA THR A 94 5.25 16.06 -6.86
C THR A 94 6.00 14.86 -6.30
N ASP A 95 7.30 14.80 -6.49
CA ASP A 95 8.16 13.74 -5.96
C ASP A 95 8.21 13.78 -4.43
N GLU A 96 8.37 14.95 -3.82
CA GLU A 96 8.35 15.12 -2.37
C GLU A 96 7.01 14.68 -1.76
N ILE A 97 5.89 15.04 -2.37
CA ILE A 97 4.55 14.59 -1.94
C ILE A 97 4.45 13.08 -2.03
N ARG A 98 4.88 12.48 -3.15
CA ARG A 98 4.83 11.02 -3.36
C ARG A 98 5.64 10.29 -2.30
N ASP A 99 6.89 10.69 -2.08
CA ASP A 99 7.77 10.09 -1.09
C ASP A 99 7.23 10.23 0.32
N THR A 100 6.62 11.37 0.64
CA THR A 100 6.00 11.60 1.93
C THR A 100 4.77 10.72 2.13
N VAL A 101 3.93 10.55 1.10
CA VAL A 101 2.77 9.64 1.13
C VAL A 101 3.24 8.19 1.32
N ASN A 102 4.22 7.73 0.54
CA ASN A 102 4.74 6.36 0.64
C ASN A 102 5.29 6.09 2.04
N ARG A 103 6.15 6.97 2.56
CA ARG A 103 6.68 6.86 3.93
C ARG A 103 5.59 6.92 4.99
N ALA A 104 4.57 7.76 4.80
CA ALA A 104 3.44 7.83 5.71
C ALA A 104 2.66 6.51 5.74
N ILE A 105 2.40 5.91 4.58
CA ILE A 105 1.72 4.60 4.47
C ILE A 105 2.56 3.49 5.12
N GLU A 106 3.87 3.45 4.88
CA GLU A 106 4.77 2.44 5.46
C GLU A 106 4.82 2.51 6.99
N ASN A 107 4.72 3.71 7.55
CA ASN A 107 4.72 3.92 9.00
C ASN A 107 3.35 3.73 9.67
N LEU A 108 2.29 3.45 8.90
CA LEU A 108 0.98 3.12 9.49
C LEU A 108 1.02 1.77 10.21
N PRO A 109 0.23 1.63 11.30
CA PRO A 109 -0.09 0.31 11.82
C PRO A 109 -0.61 -0.61 10.71
N GLU A 110 -0.25 -1.90 10.75
CA GLU A 110 -0.53 -2.87 9.69
C GLU A 110 -1.99 -2.88 9.23
N ASP A 111 -2.94 -2.85 10.15
CA ASP A 111 -4.36 -2.86 9.82
C ASP A 111 -4.83 -1.58 9.11
N LEU A 112 -4.27 -0.42 9.46
CA LEU A 112 -4.57 0.85 8.79
C LEU A 112 -3.95 0.87 7.39
N ARG A 113 -2.71 0.41 7.28
CA ARG A 113 -1.99 0.28 6.01
C ARG A 113 -2.73 -0.63 5.04
N THR A 114 -3.12 -1.83 5.49
CA THR A 114 -3.89 -2.77 4.66
C THR A 114 -5.18 -2.14 4.15
N ALA A 115 -5.97 -1.53 5.03
CA ALA A 115 -7.24 -0.94 4.64
C ALA A 115 -7.09 0.19 3.61
N ILE A 116 -6.12 1.10 3.80
CA ILE A 116 -5.91 2.24 2.90
C ILE A 116 -5.34 1.78 1.55
N VAL A 117 -4.40 0.83 1.53
CA VAL A 117 -3.82 0.28 0.30
C VAL A 117 -4.90 -0.42 -0.53
N LEU A 118 -5.71 -1.28 0.08
CA LEU A 118 -6.80 -1.96 -0.62
C LEU A 118 -7.83 -0.98 -1.18
N ARG A 119 -8.09 0.14 -0.49
CA ARG A 119 -9.04 1.14 -0.94
C ARG A 119 -8.47 2.02 -2.05
N GLU A 120 -7.32 2.65 -1.83
CA GLU A 120 -6.81 3.72 -2.68
C GLU A 120 -5.94 3.20 -3.85
N LEU A 121 -5.22 2.11 -3.65
CA LEU A 121 -4.34 1.56 -4.69
C LEU A 121 -5.00 0.40 -5.46
N GLU A 122 -5.76 -0.45 -4.79
CA GLU A 122 -6.42 -1.60 -5.43
C GLU A 122 -7.90 -1.32 -5.79
N GLY A 123 -8.47 -0.22 -5.30
CA GLY A 123 -9.82 0.23 -5.66
C GLY A 123 -10.96 -0.66 -5.14
N LEU A 124 -10.74 -1.43 -4.07
CA LEU A 124 -11.75 -2.32 -3.51
C LEU A 124 -12.88 -1.53 -2.84
N SER A 125 -14.09 -2.10 -2.85
CA SER A 125 -15.21 -1.61 -2.04
C SER A 125 -14.96 -1.83 -0.54
N TYR A 126 -15.69 -1.14 0.32
CA TYR A 126 -15.60 -1.36 1.77
C TYR A 126 -16.00 -2.79 2.16
N GLU A 127 -16.98 -3.35 1.47
CA GLU A 127 -17.46 -4.72 1.65
C GLU A 127 -16.39 -5.73 1.27
N ASP A 128 -15.71 -5.54 0.13
CA ASP A 128 -14.61 -6.40 -0.30
C ASP A 128 -13.40 -6.31 0.63
N ILE A 129 -13.09 -5.12 1.13
CA ILE A 129 -12.04 -4.93 2.13
C ILE A 129 -12.40 -5.64 3.44
N ALA A 130 -13.65 -5.53 3.88
CA ALA A 130 -14.16 -6.21 5.08
C ALA A 130 -14.00 -7.73 4.96
N GLN A 131 -14.34 -8.30 3.80
CA GLN A 131 -14.13 -9.72 3.51
C GLN A 131 -12.64 -10.09 3.48
N THR A 132 -11.82 -9.27 2.83
CA THR A 132 -10.37 -9.48 2.72
C THR A 132 -9.68 -9.46 4.07
N MET A 133 -10.08 -8.53 4.94
CA MET A 133 -9.49 -8.32 6.26
C MET A 133 -10.18 -9.11 7.38
N ASP A 134 -11.26 -9.83 7.05
CA ASP A 134 -12.09 -10.58 8.01
C ASP A 134 -12.54 -9.73 9.20
N CYS A 135 -13.15 -8.58 8.90
CA CYS A 135 -13.64 -7.63 9.89
C CYS A 135 -14.93 -6.95 9.43
N PRO A 136 -15.71 -6.34 10.36
CA PRO A 136 -16.91 -5.60 9.99
C PRO A 136 -16.62 -4.39 9.09
N VAL A 137 -17.56 -4.02 8.21
CA VAL A 137 -17.45 -2.83 7.32
C VAL A 137 -17.24 -1.54 8.12
N GLY A 138 -17.88 -1.41 9.29
CA GLY A 138 -17.66 -0.26 10.19
C GLY A 138 -16.22 -0.14 10.67
N THR A 139 -15.53 -1.26 10.90
CA THR A 139 -14.11 -1.30 11.25
C THR A 139 -13.25 -0.84 10.07
N VAL A 140 -13.58 -1.26 8.84
CA VAL A 140 -12.89 -0.79 7.63
C VAL A 140 -12.99 0.72 7.49
N ARG A 141 -14.18 1.29 7.66
CA ARG A 141 -14.41 2.74 7.61
C ARG A 141 -13.53 3.49 8.62
N SER A 142 -13.50 3.02 9.86
CA SER A 142 -12.68 3.61 10.92
C SER A 142 -11.19 3.53 10.60
N ARG A 143 -10.72 2.40 10.07
CA ARG A 143 -9.32 2.20 9.69
C ARG A 143 -8.91 3.13 8.55
N ILE A 144 -9.72 3.24 7.51
CA ILE A 144 -9.47 4.13 6.37
C ILE A 144 -9.45 5.59 6.83
N PHE A 145 -10.41 5.99 7.67
CA PHE A 145 -10.45 7.34 8.21
C PHE A 145 -9.17 7.69 8.98
N ARG A 146 -8.76 6.83 9.92
CA ARG A 146 -7.52 7.04 10.70
C ARG A 146 -6.27 7.02 9.83
N ALA A 147 -6.24 6.17 8.80
CA ALA A 147 -5.12 6.12 7.87
C ALA A 147 -5.00 7.45 7.09
N ARG A 148 -6.11 7.96 6.55
CA ARG A 148 -6.15 9.25 5.85
C ARG A 148 -5.73 10.40 6.76
N GLU A 149 -6.23 10.43 7.99
CA GLU A 149 -5.87 11.45 8.97
C GLU A 149 -4.37 11.45 9.28
N ALA A 150 -3.77 10.27 9.44
CA ALA A 150 -2.33 10.13 9.69
C ALA A 150 -1.48 10.57 8.49
N ILE A 151 -1.91 10.28 7.25
CA ILE A 151 -1.24 10.71 6.02
C ILE A 151 -1.38 12.23 5.86
N ASP A 152 -2.59 12.77 6.04
CA ASP A 152 -2.86 14.21 5.93
C ASP A 152 -1.97 15.02 6.90
N LYS A 153 -1.83 14.55 8.14
CA LYS A 153 -0.94 15.17 9.12
C LYS A 153 0.52 15.23 8.66
N LYS A 154 0.99 14.28 7.86
CA LYS A 154 2.34 14.27 7.30
C LYS A 154 2.49 15.16 6.08
N LEU A 155 1.42 15.34 5.31
CA LEU A 155 1.41 16.18 4.10
C LEU A 155 1.23 17.68 4.42
N ARG A 156 0.54 17.99 5.50
CA ARG A 156 0.21 19.38 5.86
C ARG A 156 1.41 20.33 5.85
N PRO A 157 2.60 19.99 6.43
CA PRO A 157 3.77 20.86 6.40
C PRO A 157 4.26 21.19 4.97
N ILE A 158 4.10 20.27 4.02
CA ILE A 158 4.53 20.48 2.62
C ILE A 158 3.64 21.54 1.98
N PHE A 159 2.33 21.47 2.20
CA PHE A 159 1.39 22.45 1.64
C PHE A 159 1.47 23.80 2.34
N GLU A 160 1.73 23.84 3.64
CA GLU A 160 1.89 25.10 4.39
C GLU A 160 3.24 25.77 4.13
N GLY A 161 4.30 24.99 3.88
CA GLY A 161 5.65 25.50 3.55
C GLY A 161 5.83 25.89 2.08
N GLY A 162 5.08 25.27 1.16
CA GLY A 162 5.13 25.54 -0.29
C GLY A 162 4.33 26.77 -0.73
N LEU A 163 3.45 27.30 0.11
CA LEU A 163 2.77 28.58 -0.07
C LEU A 163 3.55 29.68 0.66
N GLY A 164 4.83 29.87 0.29
CA GLY A 164 5.60 31.03 0.73
C GLY A 164 4.78 32.28 0.47
N ARG A 165 4.32 32.97 1.53
CA ARG A 165 3.76 34.30 1.48
C ARG A 165 4.66 35.15 0.60
N PRO A 166 4.16 35.90 -0.38
CA PRO A 166 4.91 37.01 -0.93
C PRO A 166 5.19 37.93 0.26
N GLU A 167 6.46 38.15 0.56
CA GLU A 167 6.86 39.17 1.51
C GLU A 167 6.34 40.53 0.95
N ASP A 168 5.40 41.13 1.67
CA ASP A 168 5.00 42.52 1.49
C ASP A 168 6.24 43.38 1.75
N THR A 169 6.76 43.94 0.65
CA THR A 169 7.73 45.05 0.69
C THR A 169 6.99 46.32 0.44
#